data_a4c9a814a5f23d5017c40e3311758908
#
_entry.id   a4c9a814a5f23d5017c40e3311758908
#
_cell.length_a   1.000
_cell.length_b   1.000
_cell.length_c   1.000
_cell.angle_alpha   90.00
_cell.angle_beta   90.00
_cell.angle_gamma   90.00
#
_symmetry.space_group_name_H-M   'P 1'
#
loop_
_entity.id
_entity.type
_entity.pdbx_description
1 polymer ?
#
loop_
_entity_poly.entity_id
_entity_poly.type
_entity_poly.pdbx_seq_one_letter_code
_entity_poly.pdbx_strand_id
1 'polypeptide(L)'
;MKTKLAFCFAFRSVCTIFAGGSGDFCFLLYRVLGNLLKNKEMNYLKGKVSVLFMMFSMLFCTCLITANILETKQIDVFGIDLTCGLLVFPVSYIINDCVCEVWGYRKARPLIWNGFILNFFFVAVGALSDAIPGAPYWDNQQGFHAIFGLTPRIAGASFVAFLVGSFVNAYVMSRMKIRSKGRHFSWRAIMSTVWGESADSVIFFPLALYGVVPDDALLRLMFWQVITKTLYEVIALPVTIRVVKWVKKTEGLDVYDHDVNYNVFRLD
;
A
#
# COMPACT_ATOMS: atom_id res chain seq x y z
N MET A 1 2.65 -29.03 10.51
CA MET A 1 1.52 -29.34 9.62
C MET A 1 0.19 -28.81 10.18
N LYS A 2 -0.11 -28.99 11.47
CA LYS A 2 -1.37 -28.54 12.13
C LYS A 2 -1.59 -27.00 12.14
N THR A 3 -0.54 -26.21 12.33
CA THR A 3 -0.60 -24.72 12.31
C THR A 3 -0.92 -24.13 10.93
N LYS A 4 -0.51 -24.77 9.84
CA LYS A 4 -0.87 -24.35 8.48
C LYS A 4 -2.34 -24.56 8.17
N LEU A 5 -2.96 -25.62 8.72
CA LEU A 5 -4.37 -25.94 8.52
C LEU A 5 -5.27 -24.94 9.29
N ALA A 6 -4.90 -24.59 10.53
CA ALA A 6 -5.64 -23.64 11.34
C ALA A 6 -5.63 -22.22 10.73
N PHE A 7 -4.48 -21.78 10.21
CA PHE A 7 -4.36 -20.49 9.52
C PHE A 7 -5.19 -20.46 8.22
N CYS A 8 -5.18 -21.55 7.43
CA CYS A 8 -6.01 -21.66 6.23
C CYS A 8 -7.51 -21.63 6.55
N PHE A 9 -7.94 -22.28 7.64
CA PHE A 9 -9.35 -22.28 8.06
C PHE A 9 -9.82 -20.92 8.54
N ALA A 10 -9.05 -20.26 9.41
CA ALA A 10 -9.36 -18.91 9.89
C ALA A 10 -9.42 -17.92 8.74
N PHE A 11 -8.44 -17.99 7.82
CA PHE A 11 -8.38 -17.11 6.67
C PHE A 11 -9.54 -17.34 5.68
N ARG A 12 -9.93 -18.59 5.44
CA ARG A 12 -11.09 -18.93 4.60
C ARG A 12 -12.40 -18.40 5.17
N SER A 13 -12.58 -18.48 6.49
CA SER A 13 -13.75 -17.94 7.17
C SER A 13 -13.83 -16.41 7.05
N VAL A 14 -12.72 -15.71 7.24
CA VAL A 14 -12.63 -14.26 7.06
C VAL A 14 -12.94 -13.86 5.62
N CYS A 15 -12.38 -14.55 4.62
CA CYS A 15 -12.67 -14.27 3.21
C CYS A 15 -14.13 -14.51 2.84
N THR A 16 -14.79 -15.53 3.41
CA THR A 16 -16.21 -15.82 3.14
C THR A 16 -17.12 -14.73 3.68
N ILE A 17 -16.76 -14.12 4.81
CA ILE A 17 -17.50 -13.01 5.43
C ILE A 17 -17.38 -11.74 4.58
N PHE A 18 -16.19 -11.47 3.99
CA PHE A 18 -15.93 -10.23 3.24
C PHE A 18 -16.33 -10.27 1.76
N ALA A 19 -16.29 -11.42 1.12
CA ALA A 19 -16.39 -11.52 -0.35
C ALA A 19 -17.81 -11.71 -0.89
N GLY A 20 -18.84 -11.77 -0.05
CA GLY A 20 -20.22 -11.82 -0.54
C GLY A 20 -20.47 -12.75 -1.74
N GLY A 21 -19.71 -13.83 -1.88
CA GLY A 21 -19.91 -14.84 -2.92
C GLY A 21 -18.91 -14.88 -4.09
N SER A 22 -17.94 -13.97 -4.22
CA SER A 22 -16.92 -14.10 -5.28
C SER A 22 -15.69 -14.86 -4.77
N GLY A 23 -15.66 -16.18 -5.00
CA GLY A 23 -14.56 -17.05 -4.59
C GLY A 23 -13.19 -16.71 -5.21
N ASP A 24 -13.15 -15.86 -6.23
CA ASP A 24 -11.96 -15.54 -7.01
C ASP A 24 -10.93 -14.73 -6.25
N PHE A 25 -11.34 -13.78 -5.40
CA PHE A 25 -10.43 -12.97 -4.59
C PHE A 25 -9.75 -13.80 -3.50
N CYS A 26 -10.50 -14.69 -2.86
CA CYS A 26 -9.98 -15.63 -1.87
C CYS A 26 -8.99 -16.62 -2.49
N PHE A 27 -9.27 -17.06 -3.72
CA PHE A 27 -8.41 -17.95 -4.49
C PHE A 27 -7.11 -17.25 -4.92
N LEU A 28 -7.18 -15.98 -5.32
CA LEU A 28 -6.00 -15.17 -5.67
C LEU A 28 -5.09 -15.00 -4.45
N LEU A 29 -5.66 -14.63 -3.31
CA LEU A 29 -4.92 -14.44 -2.06
C LEU A 29 -4.30 -15.76 -1.55
N TYR A 30 -5.03 -16.86 -1.63
CA TYR A 30 -4.53 -18.20 -1.31
C TYR A 30 -3.40 -18.63 -2.23
N ARG A 31 -3.50 -18.33 -3.53
CA ARG A 31 -2.46 -18.62 -4.51
C ARG A 31 -1.20 -17.80 -4.27
N VAL A 32 -1.35 -16.52 -3.93
CA VAL A 32 -0.23 -15.62 -3.58
C VAL A 32 0.43 -16.06 -2.28
N LEU A 33 -0.32 -16.29 -1.21
CA LEU A 33 0.19 -16.80 0.07
C LEU A 33 0.77 -18.20 -0.07
N GLY A 34 0.14 -19.07 -0.85
CA GLY A 34 0.65 -20.42 -1.11
C GLY A 34 1.98 -20.42 -1.88
N ASN A 35 2.14 -19.49 -2.83
CA ASN A 35 3.39 -19.29 -3.54
C ASN A 35 4.46 -18.65 -2.66
N LEU A 36 4.10 -17.66 -1.82
CA LEU A 36 4.97 -17.08 -0.78
C LEU A 36 5.54 -18.14 0.17
N LEU A 37 4.72 -19.14 0.54
CA LEU A 37 5.10 -20.19 1.49
C LEU A 37 5.77 -21.40 0.85
N LYS A 38 5.60 -21.63 -0.47
CA LYS A 38 6.08 -22.81 -1.18
C LYS A 38 7.44 -22.64 -1.86
N ASN A 39 7.89 -21.41 -2.07
CA ASN A 39 9.06 -21.19 -2.90
C ASN A 39 10.36 -21.55 -2.17
N LYS A 40 11.15 -22.40 -2.81
CA LYS A 40 12.55 -22.71 -2.54
C LYS A 40 13.43 -21.44 -2.45
N GLU A 41 12.90 -20.33 -2.90
CA GLU A 41 13.46 -18.98 -2.96
C GLU A 41 13.36 -18.20 -1.64
N MET A 42 12.59 -18.66 -0.65
CA MET A 42 12.80 -18.21 0.74
C MET A 42 14.26 -18.42 1.20
N ASN A 43 15.00 -19.30 0.54
CA ASN A 43 16.44 -19.44 0.77
C ASN A 43 17.26 -18.23 0.25
N TYR A 44 16.75 -17.46 -0.72
CA TYR A 44 17.38 -16.20 -1.14
C TYR A 44 17.13 -15.07 -0.13
N LEU A 45 16.00 -15.09 0.55
CA LEU A 45 15.73 -14.20 1.70
C LEU A 45 16.54 -14.55 2.94
N LYS A 46 17.21 -15.72 2.98
CA LYS A 46 18.24 -16.06 3.98
C LYS A 46 19.54 -15.25 3.82
N GLY A 47 19.71 -14.50 2.72
CA GLY A 47 20.69 -13.43 2.63
C GLY A 47 20.31 -12.35 3.66
N LYS A 48 21.26 -11.90 4.46
CA LYS A 48 21.16 -10.92 5.53
C LYS A 48 20.22 -9.78 5.15
N VAL A 49 19.02 -9.77 5.75
CA VAL A 49 18.12 -8.61 5.68
C VAL A 49 18.78 -7.50 6.49
N SER A 50 19.09 -6.37 5.87
CA SER A 50 19.69 -5.28 6.60
C SER A 50 18.69 -4.70 7.61
N VAL A 51 19.21 -4.22 8.74
CA VAL A 51 18.39 -3.58 9.78
C VAL A 51 17.64 -2.38 9.21
N LEU A 52 18.28 -1.60 8.33
CA LEU A 52 17.65 -0.45 7.69
C LEU A 52 16.47 -0.86 6.79
N PHE A 53 16.64 -1.90 5.96
CA PHE A 53 15.53 -2.40 5.14
C PHE A 53 14.36 -2.88 6.01
N MET A 54 14.64 -3.56 7.12
CA MET A 54 13.61 -3.99 8.07
C MET A 54 12.88 -2.78 8.67
N MET A 55 13.60 -1.74 9.12
CA MET A 55 13.00 -0.51 9.65
C MET A 55 12.12 0.21 8.62
N PHE A 56 12.60 0.34 7.37
CA PHE A 56 11.80 0.92 6.28
C PHE A 56 10.53 0.10 6.01
N SER A 57 10.64 -1.23 6.05
CA SER A 57 9.49 -2.13 5.85
C SER A 57 8.46 -1.99 6.97
N MET A 58 8.90 -1.92 8.21
CA MET A 58 8.01 -1.69 9.37
C MET A 58 7.34 -0.32 9.29
N LEU A 59 8.10 0.73 8.96
CA LEU A 59 7.58 2.08 8.83
C LEU A 59 6.55 2.17 7.68
N PHE A 60 6.82 1.53 6.53
CA PHE A 60 5.90 1.44 5.42
C PHE A 60 4.55 0.84 5.83
N CYS A 61 4.57 -0.32 6.48
CA CYS A 61 3.35 -0.99 6.93
C CYS A 61 2.60 -0.17 7.99
N THR A 62 3.33 0.47 8.91
CA THR A 62 2.74 1.34 9.93
C THR A 62 2.08 2.56 9.29
N CYS A 63 2.73 3.20 8.32
CA CYS A 63 2.16 4.34 7.60
C CYS A 63 0.85 3.96 6.88
N LEU A 64 0.81 2.79 6.23
CA LEU A 64 -0.41 2.33 5.55
C LEU A 64 -1.57 2.11 6.51
N ILE A 65 -1.33 1.42 7.62
CA ILE A 65 -2.37 1.16 8.63
C ILE A 65 -2.84 2.48 9.26
N THR A 66 -1.89 3.35 9.62
CA THR A 66 -2.22 4.66 10.22
C THR A 66 -2.99 5.53 9.24
N ALA A 67 -2.61 5.56 7.97
CA ALA A 67 -3.31 6.32 6.94
C ALA A 67 -4.77 5.87 6.82
N ASN A 68 -5.05 4.57 6.80
CA ASN A 68 -6.41 4.04 6.75
C ASN A 68 -7.29 4.48 7.93
N ILE A 69 -6.73 4.51 9.14
CA ILE A 69 -7.45 5.00 10.32
C ILE A 69 -7.74 6.50 10.15
N LEU A 70 -6.74 7.28 9.73
CA LEU A 70 -6.86 8.72 9.60
C LEU A 70 -7.75 9.15 8.43
N GLU A 71 -7.91 8.32 7.39
CA GLU A 71 -8.79 8.59 6.26
C GLU A 71 -10.27 8.69 6.65
N THR A 72 -10.66 8.11 7.77
CA THR A 72 -12.03 8.23 8.30
C THR A 72 -12.38 9.68 8.70
N LYS A 73 -11.37 10.52 9.00
CA LYS A 73 -11.56 11.92 9.34
C LYS A 73 -11.40 12.80 8.10
N GLN A 74 -12.49 13.46 7.71
CA GLN A 74 -12.50 14.49 6.67
C GLN A 74 -12.15 15.85 7.28
N ILE A 75 -11.41 16.66 6.54
CA ILE A 75 -11.00 18.02 6.91
C ILE A 75 -11.21 18.95 5.70
N ASP A 76 -11.57 20.19 5.97
CA ASP A 76 -11.55 21.28 5.00
C ASP A 76 -10.27 22.10 5.17
N VAL A 77 -9.53 22.29 4.09
CA VAL A 77 -8.34 23.13 4.06
C VAL A 77 -8.48 24.12 2.90
N PHE A 78 -8.77 25.35 3.22
CA PHE A 78 -8.98 26.43 2.24
C PHE A 78 -10.10 26.14 1.21
N GLY A 79 -11.18 25.49 1.62
CA GLY A 79 -12.30 25.14 0.73
C GLY A 79 -12.04 23.91 -0.15
N ILE A 80 -11.00 23.14 0.16
CA ILE A 80 -10.69 21.85 -0.49
C ILE A 80 -10.94 20.73 0.52
N ASP A 81 -11.85 19.84 0.18
CA ASP A 81 -12.12 18.64 0.97
C ASP A 81 -10.97 17.64 0.86
N LEU A 82 -10.38 17.31 2.00
CA LEU A 82 -9.25 16.38 2.12
C LEU A 82 -9.53 15.39 3.26
N THR A 83 -8.72 14.33 3.31
CA THR A 83 -8.74 13.39 4.44
C THR A 83 -7.48 13.55 5.28
N CYS A 84 -7.56 13.26 6.60
CA CYS A 84 -6.38 13.26 7.45
C CYS A 84 -5.34 12.17 7.06
N GLY A 85 -5.72 11.18 6.27
CA GLY A 85 -4.80 10.20 5.68
C GLY A 85 -3.68 10.84 4.88
N LEU A 86 -3.92 12.02 4.28
CA LEU A 86 -2.92 12.80 3.55
C LEU A 86 -1.65 13.10 4.37
N LEU A 87 -1.74 13.17 5.70
CA LEU A 87 -0.57 13.44 6.56
C LEU A 87 0.46 12.31 6.52
N VAL A 88 0.02 11.08 6.31
CA VAL A 88 0.88 9.88 6.44
C VAL A 88 0.97 9.07 5.16
N PHE A 89 -0.11 9.01 4.37
CA PHE A 89 -0.16 8.18 3.17
C PHE A 89 0.99 8.47 2.17
N PRO A 90 1.34 9.75 1.86
CA PRO A 90 2.46 10.03 0.95
C PRO A 90 3.81 9.53 1.47
N VAL A 91 3.97 9.40 2.79
CA VAL A 91 5.20 8.85 3.39
C VAL A 91 5.42 7.41 2.93
N SER A 92 4.36 6.62 2.75
CA SER A 92 4.46 5.25 2.23
C SER A 92 5.03 5.21 0.80
N TYR A 93 4.65 6.14 -0.07
CA TYR A 93 5.21 6.27 -1.43
C TYR A 93 6.68 6.67 -1.39
N ILE A 94 7.03 7.65 -0.55
CA ILE A 94 8.43 8.06 -0.33
C ILE A 94 9.29 6.88 0.12
N ILE A 95 8.78 6.06 1.04
CA ILE A 95 9.49 4.86 1.50
C ILE A 95 9.62 3.85 0.37
N ASN A 96 8.57 3.62 -0.41
CA ASN A 96 8.60 2.73 -1.57
C ASN A 96 9.66 3.18 -2.60
N ASP A 97 9.72 4.48 -2.89
CA ASP A 97 10.73 5.08 -3.76
C ASP A 97 12.15 4.91 -3.19
N CYS A 98 12.34 5.14 -1.90
CA CYS A 98 13.63 4.88 -1.24
C CYS A 98 14.06 3.42 -1.37
N VAL A 99 13.12 2.49 -1.16
CA VAL A 99 13.39 1.05 -1.28
C VAL A 99 13.72 0.67 -2.73
N CYS A 100 12.95 1.14 -3.70
CA CYS A 100 13.24 0.92 -5.11
C CYS A 100 14.59 1.52 -5.53
N GLU A 101 14.94 2.68 -5.01
CA GLU A 101 16.18 3.37 -5.36
C GLU A 101 17.42 2.67 -4.79
N VAL A 102 17.36 2.16 -3.57
CA VAL A 102 18.51 1.56 -2.88
C VAL A 102 18.62 0.06 -3.16
N TRP A 103 17.53 -0.67 -2.93
CA TRP A 103 17.51 -2.15 -2.98
C TRP A 103 16.88 -2.73 -4.24
N GLY A 104 16.31 -1.87 -5.12
CA GLY A 104 15.69 -2.23 -6.39
C GLY A 104 14.27 -2.77 -6.27
N TYR A 105 13.61 -2.93 -7.43
CA TYR A 105 12.24 -3.42 -7.57
C TYR A 105 12.04 -4.83 -6.97
N ARG A 106 13.06 -5.68 -7.05
CA ARG A 106 13.06 -7.04 -6.51
C ARG A 106 12.77 -7.08 -5.00
N LYS A 107 13.25 -6.08 -4.24
CA LYS A 107 12.97 -5.93 -2.81
C LYS A 107 11.72 -5.11 -2.52
N ALA A 108 11.36 -4.16 -3.37
CA ALA A 108 10.13 -3.39 -3.23
C ALA A 108 8.89 -4.27 -3.40
N ARG A 109 8.93 -5.27 -4.26
CA ARG A 109 7.82 -6.19 -4.52
C ARG A 109 7.32 -6.93 -3.26
N PRO A 110 8.14 -7.67 -2.51
CA PRO A 110 7.69 -8.29 -1.25
C PRO A 110 7.28 -7.26 -0.20
N LEU A 111 7.86 -6.06 -0.19
CA LEU A 111 7.43 -4.97 0.69
C LEU A 111 5.98 -4.56 0.42
N ILE A 112 5.63 -4.32 -0.85
CA ILE A 112 4.26 -3.96 -1.27
C ILE A 112 3.28 -5.07 -0.88
N TRP A 113 3.61 -6.34 -1.15
CA TRP A 113 2.78 -7.46 -0.76
C TRP A 113 2.59 -7.59 0.74
N ASN A 114 3.64 -7.38 1.53
CA ASN A 114 3.54 -7.38 3.00
C ASN A 114 2.65 -6.23 3.50
N GLY A 115 2.82 -5.03 2.95
CA GLY A 115 1.95 -3.89 3.27
C GLY A 115 0.48 -4.20 2.97
N PHE A 116 0.20 -4.77 1.81
CA PHE A 116 -1.14 -5.20 1.41
C PHE A 116 -1.73 -6.24 2.38
N ILE A 117 -0.98 -7.30 2.70
CA ILE A 117 -1.46 -8.38 3.57
C ILE A 117 -1.72 -7.88 4.98
N LEU A 118 -0.81 -7.07 5.54
CA LEU A 118 -0.96 -6.53 6.89
C LEU A 118 -2.11 -5.53 6.97
N ASN A 119 -2.27 -4.69 5.95
CA ASN A 119 -3.38 -3.76 5.87
C ASN A 119 -4.73 -4.49 5.75
N PHE A 120 -4.80 -5.51 4.89
CA PHE A 120 -5.99 -6.37 4.79
C PHE A 120 -6.31 -7.06 6.12
N PHE A 121 -5.30 -7.61 6.80
CA PHE A 121 -5.47 -8.23 8.10
C PHE A 121 -6.05 -7.25 9.12
N PHE A 122 -5.50 -6.02 9.17
CA PHE A 122 -5.97 -4.98 10.07
C PHE A 122 -7.45 -4.64 9.83
N VAL A 123 -7.83 -4.38 8.58
CA VAL A 123 -9.22 -4.05 8.22
C VAL A 123 -10.16 -5.24 8.50
N ALA A 124 -9.73 -6.46 8.21
CA ALA A 124 -10.53 -7.66 8.45
C ALA A 124 -10.80 -7.88 9.95
N VAL A 125 -9.76 -7.73 10.80
CA VAL A 125 -9.91 -7.84 12.26
C VAL A 125 -10.76 -6.69 12.81
N GLY A 126 -10.56 -5.47 12.32
CA GLY A 126 -11.37 -4.31 12.71
C GLY A 126 -12.85 -4.49 12.40
N ALA A 127 -13.19 -4.93 11.19
CA ALA A 127 -14.58 -5.20 10.81
C ALA A 127 -15.19 -6.39 11.57
N LEU A 128 -14.40 -7.44 11.86
CA LEU A 128 -14.87 -8.54 12.72
C LEU A 128 -15.15 -8.04 14.14
N SER A 129 -14.30 -7.18 14.68
CA SER A 129 -14.51 -6.59 16.02
C SER A 129 -15.73 -5.69 16.06
N ASP A 130 -15.99 -4.93 14.99
CA ASP A 130 -17.17 -4.08 14.87
C ASP A 130 -18.48 -4.88 14.82
N ALA A 131 -18.46 -6.07 14.23
CA ALA A 131 -19.60 -6.98 14.16
C ALA A 131 -19.93 -7.66 15.51
N ILE A 132 -19.02 -7.64 16.49
CA ILE A 132 -19.26 -8.22 17.82
C ILE A 132 -20.03 -7.20 18.67
N PRO A 133 -21.16 -7.59 19.28
CA PRO A 133 -21.93 -6.70 20.16
C PRO A 133 -21.07 -6.16 21.31
N GLY A 134 -21.17 -4.85 21.56
CA GLY A 134 -20.52 -4.20 22.70
C GLY A 134 -21.00 -4.70 24.05
N ALA A 135 -20.18 -4.57 25.08
CA ALA A 135 -20.57 -4.88 26.45
C ALA A 135 -21.70 -3.91 26.91
N PRO A 136 -22.60 -4.33 27.83
CA PRO A 136 -23.73 -3.50 28.25
C PRO A 136 -23.38 -2.13 28.85
N TYR A 137 -22.16 -1.96 29.32
CA TYR A 137 -21.62 -0.71 29.90
C TYR A 137 -20.80 0.12 28.90
N TRP A 138 -20.72 -0.31 27.61
CA TRP A 138 -19.93 0.37 26.61
C TRP A 138 -20.82 1.07 25.58
N ASP A 139 -20.79 2.40 25.57
CA ASP A 139 -21.73 3.23 24.81
C ASP A 139 -21.16 3.75 23.48
N ASN A 140 -19.91 3.42 23.14
CA ASN A 140 -19.21 4.03 22.00
C ASN A 140 -19.21 3.16 20.73
N GLN A 141 -20.24 2.34 20.50
CA GLN A 141 -20.35 1.51 19.30
C GLN A 141 -20.37 2.34 18.02
N GLN A 142 -21.05 3.49 18.02
CA GLN A 142 -21.09 4.36 16.84
C GLN A 142 -19.73 4.95 16.48
N GLY A 143 -18.93 5.35 17.47
CA GLY A 143 -17.56 5.84 17.26
C GLY A 143 -16.64 4.75 16.73
N PHE A 144 -16.78 3.53 17.22
CA PHE A 144 -16.02 2.38 16.74
C PHE A 144 -16.42 2.02 15.31
N HIS A 145 -17.72 1.96 15.01
CA HIS A 145 -18.26 1.71 13.68
C HIS A 145 -17.83 2.77 12.66
N ALA A 146 -17.75 4.04 13.05
CA ALA A 146 -17.28 5.11 12.18
C ALA A 146 -15.83 4.91 11.70
N ILE A 147 -15.00 4.22 12.49
CA ILE A 147 -13.60 3.94 12.14
C ILE A 147 -13.46 2.61 11.39
N PHE A 148 -14.14 1.56 11.86
CA PHE A 148 -13.93 0.18 11.37
C PHE A 148 -15.05 -0.35 10.49
N GLY A 149 -16.20 0.34 10.41
CA GLY A 149 -17.37 -0.05 9.63
C GLY A 149 -17.29 0.27 8.13
N LEU A 150 -16.08 0.30 7.56
CA LEU A 150 -15.90 0.50 6.12
C LEU A 150 -16.74 -0.52 5.34
N THR A 151 -17.52 -0.02 4.37
CA THR A 151 -18.28 -0.93 3.52
C THR A 151 -17.32 -1.86 2.75
N PRO A 152 -17.65 -3.12 2.55
CA PRO A 152 -16.79 -4.06 1.81
C PRO A 152 -16.37 -3.55 0.43
N ARG A 153 -17.23 -2.76 -0.22
CA ARG A 153 -16.96 -2.13 -1.51
C ARG A 153 -15.80 -1.13 -1.42
N ILE A 154 -15.81 -0.25 -0.42
CA ILE A 154 -14.76 0.78 -0.22
C ILE A 154 -13.44 0.09 0.15
N ALA A 155 -13.47 -0.86 1.08
CA ALA A 155 -12.29 -1.62 1.48
C ALA A 155 -11.69 -2.39 0.29
N GLY A 156 -12.51 -3.09 -0.49
CA GLY A 156 -12.06 -3.80 -1.68
C GLY A 156 -11.46 -2.87 -2.75
N ALA A 157 -12.10 -1.73 -3.00
CA ALA A 157 -11.59 -0.72 -3.92
C ALA A 157 -10.24 -0.17 -3.46
N SER A 158 -10.11 0.17 -2.18
CA SER A 158 -8.86 0.67 -1.58
C SER A 158 -7.72 -0.34 -1.70
N PHE A 159 -7.98 -1.63 -1.45
CA PHE A 159 -6.96 -2.66 -1.56
C PHE A 159 -6.46 -2.84 -3.00
N VAL A 160 -7.36 -2.90 -3.98
CA VAL A 160 -6.98 -3.05 -5.39
C VAL A 160 -6.23 -1.83 -5.87
N ALA A 161 -6.72 -0.63 -5.56
CA ALA A 161 -6.11 0.64 -5.93
C ALA A 161 -4.69 0.78 -5.36
N PHE A 162 -4.53 0.56 -4.04
CA PHE A 162 -3.22 0.57 -3.38
C PHE A 162 -2.23 -0.40 -4.03
N LEU A 163 -2.66 -1.63 -4.29
CA LEU A 163 -1.77 -2.64 -4.86
C LEU A 163 -1.29 -2.22 -6.25
N VAL A 164 -2.21 -1.81 -7.12
CA VAL A 164 -1.86 -1.38 -8.48
C VAL A 164 -1.04 -0.09 -8.44
N GLY A 165 -1.45 0.91 -7.68
CA GLY A 165 -0.73 2.19 -7.55
C GLY A 165 0.70 2.00 -7.06
N SER A 166 0.91 1.20 -6.01
CA SER A 166 2.24 0.91 -5.47
C SER A 166 3.14 0.16 -6.45
N PHE A 167 2.60 -0.79 -7.21
CA PHE A 167 3.38 -1.50 -8.23
C PHE A 167 3.69 -0.63 -9.45
N VAL A 168 2.77 0.23 -9.89
CA VAL A 168 3.02 1.21 -10.95
C VAL A 168 4.12 2.18 -10.52
N ASN A 169 4.03 2.74 -9.31
CA ASN A 169 5.07 3.59 -8.74
C ASN A 169 6.44 2.89 -8.76
N ALA A 170 6.54 1.70 -8.17
CA ALA A 170 7.80 0.95 -8.11
C ALA A 170 8.35 0.58 -9.49
N TYR A 171 7.48 0.22 -10.44
CA TYR A 171 7.85 -0.08 -11.82
C TYR A 171 8.42 1.16 -12.52
N VAL A 172 7.73 2.30 -12.45
CA VAL A 172 8.16 3.55 -13.08
C VAL A 172 9.49 3.99 -12.49
N MET A 173 9.64 3.97 -11.16
CA MET A 173 10.89 4.34 -10.48
C MET A 173 12.07 3.47 -10.95
N SER A 174 11.90 2.15 -10.97
CA SER A 174 12.93 1.20 -11.40
C SER A 174 13.32 1.41 -12.88
N ARG A 175 12.32 1.49 -13.79
CA ARG A 175 12.58 1.69 -15.24
C ARG A 175 13.23 3.03 -15.52
N MET A 176 12.79 4.09 -14.87
CA MET A 176 13.41 5.41 -15.03
C MET A 176 14.84 5.45 -14.48
N LYS A 177 15.14 4.70 -13.40
CA LYS A 177 16.51 4.59 -12.87
C LYS A 177 17.46 3.97 -13.90
N ILE A 178 17.07 2.87 -14.56
CA ILE A 178 17.85 2.24 -15.61
C ILE A 178 18.07 3.22 -16.76
N ARG A 179 16.98 3.84 -17.27
CA ARG A 179 17.04 4.75 -18.44
C ARG A 179 17.89 6.00 -18.19
N SER A 180 17.82 6.56 -16.98
CA SER A 180 18.58 7.75 -16.57
C SER A 180 19.99 7.44 -16.06
N LYS A 181 20.40 6.16 -16.04
CA LYS A 181 21.68 5.70 -15.46
C LYS A 181 21.86 6.21 -14.01
N GLY A 182 20.78 6.15 -13.21
CA GLY A 182 20.75 6.61 -11.81
C GLY A 182 20.71 8.12 -11.60
N ARG A 183 20.71 8.93 -12.67
CA ARG A 183 20.65 10.39 -12.58
C ARG A 183 19.23 10.89 -12.27
N HIS A 184 19.13 12.16 -11.87
CA HIS A 184 17.84 12.88 -11.68
C HIS A 184 16.84 12.14 -10.79
N PHE A 185 17.27 11.71 -9.60
CA PHE A 185 16.40 11.03 -8.62
C PHE A 185 15.10 11.81 -8.36
N SER A 186 15.20 13.13 -8.16
CA SER A 186 14.04 13.99 -7.88
C SER A 186 12.96 13.89 -8.94
N TRP A 187 13.35 13.94 -10.22
CA TRP A 187 12.40 13.80 -11.33
C TRP A 187 11.78 12.42 -11.39
N ARG A 188 12.55 11.37 -11.08
CA ARG A 188 12.05 10.00 -11.06
C ARG A 188 11.05 9.78 -9.93
N ALA A 189 11.33 10.29 -8.75
CA ALA A 189 10.43 10.23 -7.60
C ALA A 189 9.09 10.91 -7.92
N ILE A 190 9.11 12.16 -8.38
CA ILE A 190 7.88 12.88 -8.75
C ILE A 190 7.09 12.11 -9.83
N MET A 191 7.75 11.65 -10.88
CA MET A 191 7.06 10.95 -11.97
C MET A 191 6.51 9.58 -11.54
N SER A 192 7.24 8.84 -10.71
CA SER A 192 6.73 7.56 -10.18
C SER A 192 5.49 7.75 -9.32
N THR A 193 5.46 8.79 -8.48
CA THR A 193 4.30 9.12 -7.67
C THR A 193 3.12 9.60 -8.53
N VAL A 194 3.33 10.48 -9.51
CA VAL A 194 2.24 10.91 -10.40
C VAL A 194 1.58 9.71 -11.09
N TRP A 195 2.36 8.77 -11.62
CA TRP A 195 1.83 7.58 -12.27
C TRP A 195 1.17 6.61 -11.27
N GLY A 196 1.79 6.40 -10.10
CA GLY A 196 1.25 5.54 -9.03
C GLY A 196 -0.08 6.07 -8.50
N GLU A 197 -0.15 7.34 -8.14
CA GLU A 197 -1.35 8.00 -7.63
C GLU A 197 -2.45 8.14 -8.68
N SER A 198 -2.09 8.36 -9.94
CA SER A 198 -3.08 8.35 -11.04
C SER A 198 -3.70 6.97 -11.20
N ALA A 199 -2.91 5.90 -11.15
CA ALA A 199 -3.40 4.53 -11.24
C ALA A 199 -4.27 4.17 -10.02
N ASP A 200 -3.85 4.55 -8.81
CA ASP A 200 -4.63 4.40 -7.59
C ASP A 200 -5.98 5.09 -7.70
N SER A 201 -5.99 6.37 -8.06
CA SER A 201 -7.19 7.21 -8.16
C SER A 201 -8.17 6.70 -9.23
N VAL A 202 -7.67 6.32 -10.41
CA VAL A 202 -8.51 5.79 -11.51
C VAL A 202 -9.19 4.47 -11.12
N ILE A 203 -8.61 3.72 -10.21
CA ILE A 203 -9.19 2.46 -9.72
C ILE A 203 -10.10 2.70 -8.51
N PHE A 204 -9.60 3.45 -7.51
CA PHE A 204 -10.31 3.66 -6.26
C PHE A 204 -11.64 4.37 -6.45
N PHE A 205 -11.63 5.56 -7.05
CA PHE A 205 -12.80 6.40 -7.12
C PHE A 205 -13.97 5.76 -7.87
N PRO A 206 -13.80 5.20 -9.07
CA PRO A 206 -14.89 4.48 -9.74
C PRO A 206 -15.39 3.26 -8.95
N LEU A 207 -14.50 2.44 -8.42
CA LEU A 207 -14.91 1.25 -7.69
C LEU A 207 -15.61 1.57 -6.37
N ALA A 208 -15.13 2.57 -5.63
CA ALA A 208 -15.68 2.95 -4.33
C ALA A 208 -16.93 3.82 -4.44
N LEU A 209 -16.92 4.84 -5.32
CA LEU A 209 -17.86 5.95 -5.28
C LEU A 209 -18.76 6.10 -6.52
N TYR A 210 -18.58 5.28 -7.58
CA TYR A 210 -19.46 5.32 -8.73
C TYR A 210 -20.92 5.07 -8.35
N GLY A 211 -21.83 5.96 -8.76
CA GLY A 211 -23.24 5.91 -8.40
C GLY A 211 -23.57 6.42 -6.98
N VAL A 212 -22.56 6.86 -6.20
CA VAL A 212 -22.75 7.49 -4.89
C VAL A 212 -22.52 9.00 -4.97
N VAL A 213 -21.56 9.40 -5.79
CA VAL A 213 -21.17 10.81 -6.01
C VAL A 213 -21.42 11.17 -7.48
N PRO A 214 -21.85 12.41 -7.80
CA PRO A 214 -21.96 12.88 -9.19
C PRO A 214 -20.63 12.76 -9.95
N ASP A 215 -20.70 12.39 -11.24
CA ASP A 215 -19.51 12.08 -12.05
C ASP A 215 -18.53 13.28 -12.15
N ASP A 216 -19.04 14.51 -12.19
CA ASP A 216 -18.21 15.73 -12.20
C ASP A 216 -17.47 15.95 -10.88
N ALA A 217 -18.09 15.64 -9.76
CA ALA A 217 -17.45 15.68 -8.44
C ALA A 217 -16.39 14.57 -8.29
N LEU A 218 -16.66 13.38 -8.83
CA LEU A 218 -15.73 12.26 -8.83
C LEU A 218 -14.43 12.60 -9.59
N LEU A 219 -14.55 13.20 -10.78
CA LEU A 219 -13.39 13.63 -11.57
C LEU A 219 -12.57 14.72 -10.85
N ARG A 220 -13.25 15.68 -10.20
CA ARG A 220 -12.56 16.71 -9.40
C ARG A 220 -11.79 16.11 -8.22
N LEU A 221 -12.41 15.18 -7.49
CA LEU A 221 -11.76 14.47 -6.38
C LEU A 221 -10.50 13.73 -6.85
N MET A 222 -10.60 12.97 -7.95
CA MET A 222 -9.46 12.26 -8.54
C MET A 222 -8.31 13.23 -8.87
N PHE A 223 -8.62 14.34 -9.52
CA PHE A 223 -7.62 15.34 -9.93
C PHE A 223 -6.92 15.98 -8.72
N TRP A 224 -7.70 16.46 -7.75
CA TRP A 224 -7.14 17.11 -6.56
C TRP A 224 -6.35 16.14 -5.68
N GLN A 225 -6.76 14.89 -5.58
CA GLN A 225 -6.05 13.86 -4.84
C GLN A 225 -4.63 13.65 -5.39
N VAL A 226 -4.51 13.46 -6.72
CA VAL A 226 -3.20 13.27 -7.38
C VAL A 226 -2.31 14.51 -7.18
N ILE A 227 -2.86 15.71 -7.39
CA ILE A 227 -2.10 16.96 -7.23
C ILE A 227 -1.61 17.12 -5.79
N THR A 228 -2.49 16.96 -4.82
CA THR A 228 -2.14 17.21 -3.41
C THR A 228 -1.09 16.22 -2.90
N LYS A 229 -1.23 14.94 -3.24
CA LYS A 229 -0.25 13.92 -2.87
C LYS A 229 1.10 14.14 -3.57
N THR A 230 1.09 14.50 -4.86
CA THR A 230 2.32 14.85 -5.58
C THR A 230 2.99 16.11 -5.02
N LEU A 231 2.21 17.13 -4.67
CA LEU A 231 2.73 18.35 -4.04
C LEU A 231 3.39 18.05 -2.69
N TYR A 232 2.76 17.20 -1.88
CA TYR A 232 3.35 16.74 -0.63
C TYR A 232 4.74 16.11 -0.86
N GLU A 233 4.86 15.25 -1.87
CA GLU A 233 6.14 14.63 -2.20
C GLU A 233 7.18 15.66 -2.65
N VAL A 234 6.80 16.63 -3.49
CA VAL A 234 7.71 17.71 -3.92
C VAL A 234 8.24 18.48 -2.71
N ILE A 235 7.39 18.77 -1.73
CA ILE A 235 7.79 19.45 -0.48
C ILE A 235 8.73 18.56 0.35
N ALA A 236 8.45 17.24 0.42
CA ALA A 236 9.27 16.29 1.16
C ALA A 236 10.59 15.91 0.46
N LEU A 237 10.71 16.18 -0.84
CA LEU A 237 11.82 15.73 -1.70
C LEU A 237 13.23 16.09 -1.16
N PRO A 238 13.49 17.29 -0.60
CA PRO A 238 14.80 17.60 -0.04
C PRO A 238 15.20 16.65 1.10
N VAL A 239 14.22 16.23 1.90
CA VAL A 239 14.44 15.24 2.98
C VAL A 239 14.66 13.87 2.40
N THR A 240 13.81 13.45 1.45
CA THR A 240 13.91 12.15 0.75
C THR A 240 15.30 11.96 0.12
N ILE A 241 15.82 12.98 -0.58
CA ILE A 241 17.16 12.94 -1.19
C ILE A 241 18.25 12.70 -0.14
N ARG A 242 18.16 13.37 1.01
CA ARG A 242 19.16 13.20 2.09
C ARG A 242 19.08 11.78 2.66
N VAL A 243 17.89 11.28 2.90
CA VAL A 243 17.64 9.93 3.41
C VAL A 243 18.18 8.89 2.43
N VAL A 244 17.84 8.96 1.15
CA VAL A 244 18.34 8.03 0.12
C VAL A 244 19.87 8.02 0.05
N LYS A 245 20.50 9.20 0.05
CA LYS A 245 21.98 9.30 0.03
C LYS A 245 22.58 8.67 1.28
N TRP A 246 22.01 8.93 2.43
CA TRP A 246 22.47 8.35 3.69
C TRP A 246 22.31 6.82 3.69
N VAL A 247 21.16 6.30 3.26
CA VAL A 247 20.90 4.85 3.18
C VAL A 247 21.88 4.18 2.20
N LYS A 248 22.03 4.73 0.99
CA LYS A 248 23.02 4.21 -0.01
C LYS A 248 24.43 4.13 0.57
N LYS A 249 24.84 5.18 1.31
CA LYS A 249 26.17 5.21 1.95
C LYS A 249 26.30 4.16 3.06
N THR A 250 25.27 3.97 3.87
CA THR A 250 25.28 3.05 5.01
C THR A 250 25.20 1.59 4.57
N GLU A 251 24.37 1.28 3.57
CA GLU A 251 24.19 -0.06 3.02
C GLU A 251 25.29 -0.45 2.03
N GLY A 252 25.98 0.54 1.45
CA GLY A 252 26.93 0.29 0.36
C GLY A 252 26.29 -0.25 -0.92
N LEU A 253 24.98 0.00 -1.09
CA LEU A 253 24.16 -0.56 -2.17
C LEU A 253 23.59 0.54 -3.07
N ASP A 254 23.59 0.27 -4.37
CA ASP A 254 22.87 1.03 -5.40
C ASP A 254 22.46 0.08 -6.52
N VAL A 255 21.33 -0.59 -6.34
CA VAL A 255 20.90 -1.68 -7.23
C VAL A 255 20.24 -1.13 -8.49
N TYR A 256 20.58 -1.71 -9.64
CA TYR A 256 19.97 -1.45 -10.95
C TYR A 256 19.26 -2.73 -11.45
N ASP A 257 18.01 -2.62 -11.82
CA ASP A 257 17.12 -3.73 -12.19
C ASP A 257 17.23 -4.11 -13.69
N HIS A 258 18.46 -4.33 -14.22
CA HIS A 258 18.66 -4.63 -15.65
C HIS A 258 17.98 -5.94 -16.08
N ASP A 259 18.06 -6.99 -15.24
CA ASP A 259 17.57 -8.34 -15.55
C ASP A 259 16.40 -8.75 -14.63
N VAL A 260 15.61 -7.77 -14.18
CA VAL A 260 14.50 -8.03 -13.28
C VAL A 260 13.22 -8.35 -14.05
N ASN A 261 12.56 -9.43 -13.66
CA ASN A 261 11.21 -9.72 -14.12
C ASN A 261 10.20 -8.86 -13.34
N TYR A 262 9.46 -8.02 -14.05
CA TYR A 262 8.46 -7.11 -13.47
C TYR A 262 7.10 -7.79 -13.18
N ASN A 263 6.99 -9.10 -13.31
CA ASN A 263 5.79 -9.82 -12.90
C ASN A 263 5.57 -9.64 -11.39
N VAL A 264 4.47 -9.01 -11.02
CA VAL A 264 4.11 -8.68 -9.63
C VAL A 264 3.91 -9.90 -8.73
N PHE A 265 3.56 -11.05 -9.32
CA PHE A 265 3.32 -12.30 -8.60
C PHE A 265 4.56 -13.18 -8.43
N ARG A 266 5.66 -12.80 -9.06
CA ARG A 266 6.92 -13.55 -8.98
C ARG A 266 7.82 -12.92 -7.92
N LEU A 267 8.10 -13.63 -6.84
CA LEU A 267 8.81 -13.12 -5.66
C LEU A 267 10.29 -13.51 -5.63
N ASP A 268 10.85 -13.84 -6.78
CA ASP A 268 12.26 -14.21 -6.98
C ASP A 268 13.18 -13.02 -7.27
#